data_f4b9c23ba6034ac4fab8913731759c64
#
_entry.id   f4b9c23ba6034ac4fab8913731759c64
#
_cell.length_a   1.000
_cell.length_b   1.000
_cell.length_c   1.000
_cell.angle_alpha   90.00
_cell.angle_beta   90.00
_cell.angle_gamma   90.00
#
_symmetry.space_group_name_H-M   'P 1'
#
loop_
_entity.id
_entity.type
_entity.pdbx_description
1 polymer ?
#
loop_
_entity_poly.entity_id
_entity_poly.type
_entity_poly.pdbx_seq_one_letter_code
_entity_poly.pdbx_strand_id
1 'polypeptide(L)'
;MKKMKGSWVRPLALGAASVFVLAGCASGTAEESGTDSATDSGETEVASSAEEVTISLARFFGDCDDTTEGVTDVAEATSECEVIQILTNAFDAEDNGVTVEKLGGQAWDDYYTQLSTTFAGGDRPDVAVMHQHRLPDFVGSGLITPVSDLLAEKGVDWADFTDPALGAVTYEGEYYGVPFDIHGSLWHVNVDLFEEAGLTDANGTPIAATSADELIAQCQTVQSVTGKQFFTQDWFEFGVGARLFLGLVWQQGGDLSDGISASVDTPEGAEALRLMNELASECSNPEQGYTDSQGAFLQGEAAVLHNGTWVVDQYNGEAPFTYMAMDIPSLYGGFGSWGDSHMWVMPHHEEADPAREDAALEFMAYLYENVGSWAIGTGHIAPRESVIATDAYTGAPQRSNYAATADSARMVPAVAGWAGAWDALSEELNSTWVAGKDQAQALVDAESRMNEALAD
;
A
#
# COMPACT_ATOMS: atom_id res chain seq x y z
N MET A 1 -17.36 50.47 -5.99
CA MET A 1 -16.50 51.63 -5.55
C MET A 1 -16.21 51.45 -4.07
N LYS A 2 -14.99 51.04 -3.72
CA LYS A 2 -14.15 51.49 -2.61
C LYS A 2 -12.90 50.61 -2.58
N LYS A 3 -11.79 51.15 -3.04
CA LYS A 3 -10.46 50.57 -2.91
C LYS A 3 -9.99 50.72 -1.47
N MET A 4 -9.43 49.68 -0.88
CA MET A 4 -8.54 49.85 0.26
C MET A 4 -7.18 49.23 -0.04
N LYS A 5 -6.16 50.08 0.09
CA LYS A 5 -4.74 49.76 -0.02
C LYS A 5 -4.27 49.24 1.35
N GLY A 6 -3.50 48.17 1.37
CA GLY A 6 -2.79 47.65 2.55
C GLY A 6 -1.33 47.41 2.21
N SER A 7 -0.49 47.96 3.03
CA SER A 7 0.95 48.25 2.88
C SER A 7 1.84 47.01 3.10
N TRP A 8 2.91 46.94 2.34
CA TRP A 8 4.06 46.08 2.50
C TRP A 8 4.94 46.51 3.67
N VAL A 9 5.30 45.59 4.55
CA VAL A 9 6.40 45.79 5.52
C VAL A 9 7.39 44.65 5.34
N ARG A 10 8.61 44.97 4.97
CA ARG A 10 9.81 44.12 4.99
C ARG A 10 10.44 44.16 6.38
N PRO A 11 10.97 43.08 6.94
CA PRO A 11 12.02 43.19 7.97
C PRO A 11 13.43 43.01 7.41
N LEU A 12 14.31 43.79 8.00
CA LEU A 12 15.75 43.88 7.77
C LEU A 12 16.48 42.64 8.33
N ALA A 13 17.54 42.25 7.63
CA ALA A 13 18.57 41.35 8.11
C ALA A 13 19.50 42.08 9.09
N LEU A 14 19.81 41.43 10.23
CA LEU A 14 20.97 41.76 11.06
C LEU A 14 21.90 40.55 11.13
N GLY A 15 23.11 40.69 10.63
CA GLY A 15 24.20 39.76 10.78
C GLY A 15 24.83 39.89 12.16
N ALA A 16 25.28 38.76 12.69
CA ALA A 16 26.22 38.73 13.82
C ALA A 16 27.36 37.76 13.49
N ALA A 17 28.55 38.30 13.41
CA ALA A 17 29.81 37.61 13.28
C ALA A 17 30.21 37.05 14.66
N SER A 18 30.68 35.82 14.69
CA SER A 18 31.34 35.24 15.86
C SER A 18 32.75 34.77 15.54
N VAL A 19 33.63 35.24 16.38
CA VAL A 19 35.06 35.22 16.34
C VAL A 19 35.65 33.86 16.75
N PHE A 20 36.63 33.39 15.97
CA PHE A 20 37.52 32.28 16.32
C PHE A 20 38.48 32.70 17.43
N VAL A 21 38.67 31.87 18.45
CA VAL A 21 39.80 31.93 19.38
C VAL A 21 40.55 30.60 19.32
N LEU A 22 41.76 30.67 18.82
CA LEU A 22 42.83 29.66 18.93
C LEU A 22 43.63 29.93 20.18
N ALA A 23 43.85 28.88 21.01
CA ALA A 23 45.01 28.80 21.93
C ALA A 23 45.17 27.29 22.24
N GLY A 24 46.30 26.64 22.14
CA GLY A 24 47.66 27.01 22.36
C GLY A 24 48.31 25.87 23.09
N CYS A 25 49.36 25.24 22.53
CA CYS A 25 50.15 24.14 23.05
C CYS A 25 50.85 24.47 24.37
N ALA A 26 51.02 23.47 25.27
CA ALA A 26 52.21 23.42 26.15
C ALA A 26 52.57 21.98 26.45
N SER A 27 53.79 21.65 26.08
CA SER A 27 54.57 20.46 26.37
C SER A 27 55.09 20.47 27.82
N GLY A 28 55.24 19.26 28.45
CA GLY A 28 55.92 19.08 29.70
C GLY A 28 56.44 17.63 29.82
N THR A 29 57.74 17.54 29.98
CA THR A 29 58.64 16.40 29.92
C THR A 29 58.60 15.46 31.12
N ALA A 30 58.97 14.22 30.81
CA ALA A 30 59.38 13.02 31.54
C ALA A 30 59.98 13.13 33.01
N GLU A 31 59.76 12.07 33.78
CA GLU A 31 60.83 11.37 34.47
C GLU A 31 60.44 9.92 34.89
N GLU A 32 61.41 9.03 34.74
CA GLU A 32 61.44 7.59 35.03
C GLU A 32 61.43 7.25 36.50
N SER A 33 60.91 6.09 36.87
CA SER A 33 61.65 4.95 37.56
C SER A 33 60.61 3.92 38.05
N GLY A 34 60.72 2.69 37.63
CA GLY A 34 61.43 1.60 38.27
C GLY A 34 60.56 0.45 38.69
N THR A 35 60.66 -0.67 37.96
CA THR A 35 60.60 -2.08 38.41
C THR A 35 59.48 -2.55 39.34
N ASP A 36 58.60 -3.47 38.96
CA ASP A 36 58.79 -4.91 39.11
C ASP A 36 57.71 -5.79 38.49
N SER A 37 58.14 -7.02 38.14
CA SER A 37 57.35 -8.04 37.43
C SER A 37 56.21 -8.60 38.27
N ALA A 38 55.05 -8.81 37.62
CA ALA A 38 54.18 -9.96 37.87
C ALA A 38 53.42 -10.28 36.60
N THR A 39 53.73 -11.42 36.03
CA THR A 39 52.93 -12.10 34.97
C THR A 39 51.55 -12.43 35.51
N ASP A 40 50.52 -11.79 34.94
CA ASP A 40 49.17 -12.31 35.00
C ASP A 40 48.65 -12.34 33.54
N SER A 41 48.49 -13.56 33.03
CA SER A 41 47.86 -13.85 31.74
C SER A 41 46.37 -13.73 31.91
N GLY A 42 45.87 -12.49 31.91
CA GLY A 42 44.48 -12.21 31.68
C GLY A 42 44.24 -12.17 30.17
N GLU A 43 43.59 -13.20 29.61
CA GLU A 43 42.90 -13.11 28.32
C GLU A 43 41.89 -11.96 28.47
N THR A 44 42.26 -10.84 27.90
CA THR A 44 41.27 -9.79 27.62
C THR A 44 40.46 -10.32 26.43
N GLU A 45 39.29 -10.87 26.69
CA GLU A 45 38.23 -10.91 25.70
C GLU A 45 38.04 -9.47 25.25
N VAL A 46 38.57 -9.15 24.09
CA VAL A 46 38.16 -7.99 23.31
C VAL A 46 36.77 -8.34 22.87
N ALA A 47 35.76 -7.94 23.63
CA ALA A 47 34.42 -7.83 23.10
C ALA A 47 34.55 -6.90 21.89
N SER A 48 34.55 -7.49 20.72
CA SER A 48 34.31 -6.77 19.48
C SER A 48 32.90 -6.17 19.65
N SER A 49 32.81 -4.88 19.98
CA SER A 49 31.57 -4.16 19.72
C SER A 49 31.39 -4.25 18.22
N ALA A 50 30.44 -5.07 17.75
CA ALA A 50 29.99 -5.00 16.37
C ALA A 50 29.68 -3.51 16.10
N GLU A 51 30.22 -2.95 15.03
CA GLU A 51 29.86 -1.60 14.60
C GLU A 51 28.36 -1.62 14.34
N GLU A 52 27.62 -0.72 14.96
CA GLU A 52 26.17 -0.54 14.74
C GLU A 52 25.95 -0.11 13.28
N VAL A 53 25.12 -0.83 12.55
CA VAL A 53 24.82 -0.57 11.15
C VAL A 53 23.46 0.11 11.07
N THR A 54 23.39 1.28 10.44
CA THR A 54 22.13 1.94 10.16
C THR A 54 21.74 1.71 8.72
N ILE A 55 20.54 1.18 8.50
CA ILE A 55 19.91 1.05 7.17
C ILE A 55 18.74 2.01 7.04
N SER A 56 18.44 2.41 5.81
CA SER A 56 17.36 3.32 5.48
C SER A 56 16.17 2.59 4.87
N LEU A 57 14.96 2.88 5.37
CA LEU A 57 13.70 2.30 4.95
C LEU A 57 12.81 3.34 4.27
N ALA A 58 12.48 3.15 2.99
CA ALA A 58 11.45 3.94 2.31
C ALA A 58 10.10 3.21 2.33
N ARG A 59 9.05 3.88 2.82
CA ARG A 59 7.68 3.37 2.87
C ARG A 59 6.63 4.47 2.75
N PHE A 60 5.41 4.12 2.35
CA PHE A 60 4.31 5.06 2.10
C PHE A 60 3.11 4.94 3.05
N PHE A 61 3.20 4.14 4.10
CA PHE A 61 2.06 3.90 5.00
C PHE A 61 1.77 5.07 5.96
N GLY A 62 2.26 6.27 5.65
CA GLY A 62 2.03 7.48 6.44
C GLY A 62 3.02 7.68 7.57
N ASP A 63 2.71 8.62 8.45
CA ASP A 63 3.48 8.99 9.63
C ASP A 63 2.65 8.80 10.90
N CYS A 64 3.13 7.95 11.80
CA CYS A 64 2.48 7.60 13.07
C CYS A 64 3.50 7.57 14.24
N ASP A 65 4.61 8.28 14.10
CA ASP A 65 5.69 8.29 15.08
C ASP A 65 5.19 8.72 16.46
N ASP A 66 4.31 9.73 16.50
CA ASP A 66 3.75 10.26 17.77
C ASP A 66 2.93 9.22 18.56
N THR A 67 2.31 8.24 17.88
CA THR A 67 1.48 7.20 18.52
C THR A 67 2.25 5.92 18.81
N THR A 68 3.38 5.71 18.16
CA THR A 68 4.17 4.45 18.22
C THR A 68 5.50 4.60 18.93
N GLU A 69 5.85 5.77 19.49
CA GLU A 69 7.13 5.98 20.17
C GLU A 69 7.32 4.97 21.31
N GLY A 70 8.34 4.11 21.17
CA GLY A 70 8.70 3.08 22.15
C GLY A 70 7.75 1.89 22.25
N VAL A 71 6.73 1.80 21.38
CA VAL A 71 5.84 0.65 21.30
C VAL A 71 6.49 -0.44 20.46
N THR A 72 6.50 -1.68 20.99
CA THR A 72 7.07 -2.86 20.31
C THR A 72 6.08 -4.04 20.25
N ASP A 73 4.91 -3.94 20.89
CA ASP A 73 3.86 -4.95 20.83
C ASP A 73 2.89 -4.59 19.68
N VAL A 74 2.97 -5.33 18.58
CA VAL A 74 2.15 -5.10 17.39
C VAL A 74 0.64 -5.27 17.63
N ALA A 75 0.25 -5.91 18.74
CA ALA A 75 -1.16 -6.03 19.13
C ALA A 75 -1.77 -4.68 19.55
N GLU A 76 -0.97 -3.65 19.78
CA GLU A 76 -1.42 -2.28 20.09
C GLU A 76 -1.73 -1.46 18.82
N ALA A 77 -1.34 -1.95 17.63
CA ALA A 77 -1.55 -1.26 16.38
C ALA A 77 -3.04 -1.22 15.96
N THR A 78 -3.45 -0.09 15.37
CA THR A 78 -4.81 0.14 14.88
C THR A 78 -4.87 0.53 13.40
N SER A 79 -3.73 0.62 12.72
CA SER A 79 -3.62 1.02 11.31
C SER A 79 -2.38 0.42 10.65
N GLU A 80 -2.33 0.43 9.31
CA GLU A 80 -1.15 0.00 8.55
C GLU A 80 0.15 0.70 9.00
N CYS A 81 0.08 2.02 9.20
CA CYS A 81 1.21 2.80 9.66
C CYS A 81 1.74 2.27 10.99
N GLU A 82 0.85 2.05 11.96
CA GLU A 82 1.24 1.59 13.29
C GLU A 82 1.78 0.17 13.25
N VAL A 83 1.19 -0.75 12.48
CA VAL A 83 1.71 -2.12 12.35
C VAL A 83 3.15 -2.12 11.87
N ILE A 84 3.45 -1.46 10.74
CA ILE A 84 4.82 -1.47 10.20
C ILE A 84 5.80 -0.68 11.06
N GLN A 85 5.36 0.42 11.70
CA GLN A 85 6.23 1.17 12.59
C GLN A 85 6.57 0.38 13.85
N ILE A 86 5.58 -0.30 14.46
CA ILE A 86 5.82 -1.13 15.65
C ILE A 86 6.68 -2.35 15.31
N LEU A 87 6.50 -2.98 14.15
CA LEU A 87 7.40 -4.04 13.68
C LEU A 87 8.83 -3.53 13.53
N THR A 88 9.02 -2.32 12.99
CA THR A 88 10.36 -1.69 12.89
C THR A 88 10.95 -1.42 14.27
N ASN A 89 10.18 -0.85 15.21
CA ASN A 89 10.61 -0.61 16.58
C ASN A 89 10.96 -1.92 17.30
N ALA A 90 10.22 -3.00 17.05
CA ALA A 90 10.48 -4.31 17.66
C ALA A 90 11.79 -4.91 17.13
N PHE A 91 12.08 -4.76 15.84
CA PHE A 91 13.35 -5.17 15.24
C PHE A 91 14.53 -4.41 15.85
N ASP A 92 14.45 -3.08 15.97
CA ASP A 92 15.49 -2.24 16.60
C ASP A 92 15.70 -2.62 18.07
N ALA A 93 14.64 -3.08 18.76
CA ALA A 93 14.72 -3.49 20.17
C ALA A 93 15.38 -4.86 20.39
N GLU A 94 15.62 -5.65 19.35
CA GLU A 94 16.31 -6.95 19.46
C GLU A 94 17.81 -6.84 19.77
N ASP A 95 18.37 -5.61 19.73
CA ASP A 95 19.79 -5.33 19.98
C ASP A 95 20.74 -6.20 19.12
N ASN A 96 20.34 -6.38 17.87
CA ASN A 96 21.06 -7.17 16.87
C ASN A 96 22.21 -6.40 16.18
N GLY A 97 22.43 -5.14 16.57
CA GLY A 97 23.44 -4.24 15.99
C GLY A 97 23.01 -3.56 14.72
N VAL A 98 21.72 -3.64 14.35
CA VAL A 98 21.14 -2.94 13.21
C VAL A 98 20.08 -1.94 13.70
N THR A 99 20.08 -0.74 13.13
CA THR A 99 19.06 0.28 13.36
C THR A 99 18.40 0.65 12.02
N VAL A 100 17.07 0.76 11.98
CA VAL A 100 16.30 1.09 10.80
C VAL A 100 15.85 2.56 10.84
N GLU A 101 16.38 3.39 9.95
CA GLU A 101 15.98 4.80 9.81
C GLU A 101 14.89 4.94 8.73
N LYS A 102 13.71 5.38 9.13
CA LYS A 102 12.61 5.69 8.21
C LYS A 102 12.92 6.95 7.40
N LEU A 103 12.87 6.86 6.08
CA LEU A 103 12.99 8.00 5.17
C LEU A 103 11.63 8.66 4.94
N GLY A 104 11.32 9.66 5.76
CA GLY A 104 10.09 10.45 5.65
C GLY A 104 8.81 9.68 6.06
N GLY A 105 7.67 10.37 6.02
CA GLY A 105 6.34 9.83 6.31
C GLY A 105 5.41 10.07 5.12
N GLN A 106 5.79 9.60 3.93
CA GLN A 106 5.04 9.86 2.72
C GLN A 106 3.66 9.18 2.74
N ALA A 107 2.66 9.89 2.22
CA ALA A 107 1.47 9.26 1.69
C ALA A 107 1.81 8.59 0.35
N TRP A 108 1.04 7.58 -0.04
CA TRP A 108 1.39 6.75 -1.19
C TRP A 108 1.38 7.52 -2.54
N ASP A 109 0.59 8.58 -2.66
CA ASP A 109 0.48 9.42 -3.85
C ASP A 109 1.79 10.12 -4.25
N ASP A 110 2.54 10.61 -3.26
CA ASP A 110 3.84 11.27 -3.48
C ASP A 110 5.02 10.28 -3.50
N TYR A 111 4.82 9.07 -2.99
CA TYR A 111 5.88 8.11 -2.72
C TYR A 111 6.73 7.76 -3.94
N TYR A 112 6.11 7.36 -5.05
CA TYR A 112 6.85 6.94 -6.25
C TYR A 112 7.57 8.10 -6.94
N THR A 113 7.05 9.31 -6.85
CA THR A 113 7.74 10.52 -7.32
C THR A 113 9.01 10.77 -6.50
N GLN A 114 8.92 10.64 -5.19
CA GLN A 114 10.07 10.80 -4.29
C GLN A 114 11.06 9.65 -4.45
N LEU A 115 10.59 8.40 -4.49
CA LEU A 115 11.43 7.22 -4.70
C LEU A 115 12.23 7.33 -6.00
N SER A 116 11.58 7.70 -7.10
CA SER A 116 12.25 7.93 -8.39
C SER A 116 13.29 9.02 -8.32
N THR A 117 13.03 10.09 -7.53
CA THR A 117 13.98 11.19 -7.32
C THR A 117 15.21 10.72 -6.54
N THR A 118 15.03 9.92 -5.48
CA THR A 118 16.15 9.36 -4.71
C THR A 118 17.00 8.41 -5.55
N PHE A 119 16.36 7.58 -6.40
CA PHE A 119 17.09 6.70 -7.34
C PHE A 119 17.92 7.49 -8.36
N ALA A 120 17.36 8.56 -8.92
CA ALA A 120 18.08 9.43 -9.85
C ALA A 120 19.21 10.22 -9.18
N GLY A 121 19.05 10.59 -7.90
CA GLY A 121 20.04 11.33 -7.11
C GLY A 121 21.19 10.48 -6.58
N GLY A 122 21.08 9.14 -6.64
CA GLY A 122 22.08 8.22 -6.09
C GLY A 122 21.96 8.02 -4.56
N ASP A 123 20.98 8.63 -3.91
CA ASP A 123 20.72 8.53 -2.46
C ASP A 123 19.59 7.51 -2.21
N ARG A 124 19.84 6.27 -2.66
CA ARG A 124 18.85 5.19 -2.66
C ARG A 124 18.65 4.66 -1.25
N PRO A 125 17.41 4.27 -0.85
CA PRO A 125 17.19 3.55 0.41
C PRO A 125 17.82 2.14 0.35
N ASP A 126 18.06 1.53 1.52
CA ASP A 126 18.54 0.15 1.59
C ASP A 126 17.39 -0.85 1.43
N VAL A 127 16.20 -0.51 1.95
CA VAL A 127 14.96 -1.26 1.77
C VAL A 127 13.85 -0.30 1.36
N ALA A 128 13.01 -0.73 0.41
CA ALA A 128 11.86 0.04 -0.02
C ALA A 128 10.62 -0.86 -0.17
N VAL A 129 9.43 -0.33 0.17
CA VAL A 129 8.18 -0.99 -0.19
C VAL A 129 7.85 -0.71 -1.65
N MET A 130 7.30 -1.68 -2.36
CA MET A 130 6.90 -1.53 -3.76
C MET A 130 5.62 -2.31 -4.05
N HIS A 131 4.76 -1.76 -4.92
CA HIS A 131 3.66 -2.51 -5.51
C HIS A 131 4.15 -3.38 -6.67
N GLN A 132 3.52 -4.54 -6.86
CA GLN A 132 3.82 -5.46 -7.96
C GLN A 132 3.84 -4.76 -9.31
N HIS A 133 2.85 -3.95 -9.62
CA HIS A 133 2.71 -3.29 -10.91
C HIS A 133 3.81 -2.27 -11.23
N ARG A 134 4.61 -1.87 -10.23
CA ARG A 134 5.76 -0.97 -10.40
C ARG A 134 7.08 -1.72 -10.62
N LEU A 135 7.15 -2.97 -10.19
CA LEU A 135 8.39 -3.76 -10.20
C LEU A 135 9.06 -3.82 -11.58
N PRO A 136 8.35 -4.07 -12.71
CA PRO A 136 8.97 -4.19 -14.02
C PRO A 136 9.74 -2.95 -14.46
N ASP A 137 9.23 -1.74 -14.18
CA ASP A 137 9.88 -0.47 -14.56
C ASP A 137 11.21 -0.28 -13.82
N PHE A 138 11.25 -0.63 -12.54
CA PHE A 138 12.46 -0.51 -11.72
C PHE A 138 13.48 -1.60 -12.02
N VAL A 139 13.03 -2.84 -12.19
CA VAL A 139 13.93 -3.96 -12.54
C VAL A 139 14.48 -3.80 -13.96
N GLY A 140 13.66 -3.44 -14.94
CA GLY A 140 14.08 -3.18 -16.31
C GLY A 140 15.12 -2.07 -16.42
N SER A 141 15.11 -1.12 -15.47
CA SER A 141 16.11 -0.05 -15.34
C SER A 141 17.34 -0.45 -14.51
N GLY A 142 17.43 -1.69 -14.01
CA GLY A 142 18.55 -2.17 -13.18
C GLY A 142 18.63 -1.52 -11.80
N LEU A 143 17.50 -1.06 -11.25
CA LEU A 143 17.43 -0.30 -10.00
C LEU A 143 17.18 -1.17 -8.77
N ILE A 144 16.79 -2.44 -8.95
CA ILE A 144 16.47 -3.38 -7.88
C ILE A 144 17.38 -4.60 -7.99
N THR A 145 17.86 -5.09 -6.87
CA THR A 145 18.71 -6.27 -6.75
C THR A 145 17.84 -7.53 -6.65
N PRO A 146 18.12 -8.61 -7.40
CA PRO A 146 17.47 -9.91 -7.19
C PRO A 146 17.88 -10.48 -5.83
N VAL A 147 16.91 -11.01 -5.07
CA VAL A 147 17.12 -11.42 -3.67
C VAL A 147 16.86 -12.91 -3.41
N SER A 148 16.57 -13.70 -4.45
CA SER A 148 16.19 -15.12 -4.34
C SER A 148 17.13 -15.91 -3.44
N ASP A 149 18.42 -15.99 -3.81
CA ASP A 149 19.42 -16.76 -3.08
C ASP A 149 19.81 -16.07 -1.76
N LEU A 150 19.92 -14.74 -1.77
CA LEU A 150 20.33 -13.94 -0.61
C LEU A 150 19.38 -14.13 0.57
N LEU A 151 18.08 -14.08 0.32
CA LEU A 151 17.06 -14.24 1.37
C LEU A 151 16.84 -15.71 1.75
N ALA A 152 17.08 -16.67 0.83
CA ALA A 152 17.11 -18.09 1.18
C ALA A 152 18.23 -18.38 2.21
N GLU A 153 19.39 -17.73 2.11
CA GLU A 153 20.47 -17.80 3.09
C GLU A 153 20.09 -17.20 4.46
N LYS A 154 19.16 -16.25 4.47
CA LYS A 154 18.58 -15.64 5.70
C LYS A 154 17.36 -16.41 6.25
N GLY A 155 16.99 -17.55 5.63
CA GLY A 155 15.95 -18.44 6.13
C GLY A 155 14.57 -18.23 5.52
N VAL A 156 14.42 -17.39 4.49
CA VAL A 156 13.16 -17.24 3.76
C VAL A 156 12.83 -18.54 3.00
N ASP A 157 11.71 -19.15 3.31
CA ASP A 157 11.20 -20.34 2.61
C ASP A 157 10.26 -19.91 1.49
N TRP A 158 10.78 -19.88 0.27
CA TRP A 158 10.01 -19.52 -0.91
C TRP A 158 8.87 -20.49 -1.23
N ALA A 159 8.93 -21.74 -0.74
CA ALA A 159 7.88 -22.73 -0.96
C ALA A 159 6.66 -22.50 -0.03
N ASP A 160 6.77 -21.66 0.98
CA ASP A 160 5.66 -21.31 1.87
C ASP A 160 4.79 -20.16 1.32
N PHE A 161 5.20 -19.50 0.25
CA PHE A 161 4.39 -18.46 -0.38
C PHE A 161 3.33 -19.04 -1.31
N THR A 162 2.19 -18.37 -1.39
CA THR A 162 1.15 -18.67 -2.39
C THR A 162 1.62 -18.35 -3.82
N ASP A 163 1.08 -19.05 -4.81
CA ASP A 163 1.41 -18.79 -6.21
C ASP A 163 1.23 -17.31 -6.63
N PRO A 164 0.13 -16.61 -6.26
CA PRO A 164 -0.02 -15.19 -6.56
C PRO A 164 1.06 -14.31 -5.92
N ALA A 165 1.45 -14.60 -4.66
CA ALA A 165 2.47 -13.85 -3.96
C ALA A 165 3.86 -14.01 -4.60
N LEU A 166 4.23 -15.25 -4.99
CA LEU A 166 5.46 -15.49 -5.75
C LEU A 166 5.41 -14.82 -7.13
N GLY A 167 4.27 -14.91 -7.81
CA GLY A 167 4.07 -14.23 -9.09
C GLY A 167 4.31 -12.73 -9.00
N ALA A 168 3.89 -12.11 -7.91
CA ALA A 168 4.03 -10.67 -7.68
C ALA A 168 5.48 -10.18 -7.63
N VAL A 169 6.41 -10.98 -7.11
CA VAL A 169 7.83 -10.63 -6.95
C VAL A 169 8.71 -11.18 -8.06
N THR A 170 8.15 -11.98 -8.99
CA THR A 170 8.90 -12.65 -10.05
C THR A 170 9.03 -11.77 -11.29
N TYR A 171 10.26 -11.56 -11.73
CA TYR A 171 10.55 -10.95 -13.02
C TYR A 171 11.67 -11.75 -13.72
N GLU A 172 11.44 -12.17 -14.97
CA GLU A 172 12.36 -13.00 -15.77
C GLU A 172 12.88 -14.26 -15.05
N GLY A 173 12.13 -14.80 -14.10
CA GLY A 173 12.44 -16.02 -13.36
C GLY A 173 13.25 -15.85 -12.09
N GLU A 174 13.56 -14.62 -11.69
CA GLU A 174 14.20 -14.26 -10.42
C GLU A 174 13.22 -13.55 -9.51
N TYR A 175 13.42 -13.63 -8.17
CA TYR A 175 12.65 -12.88 -7.19
C TYR A 175 13.35 -11.58 -6.83
N TYR A 176 12.65 -10.47 -6.95
CA TYR A 176 13.17 -9.11 -6.70
C TYR A 176 12.67 -8.48 -5.41
N GLY A 177 11.94 -9.21 -4.60
CA GLY A 177 11.46 -8.75 -3.30
C GLY A 177 10.89 -9.89 -2.47
N VAL A 178 10.59 -9.57 -1.20
CA VAL A 178 9.81 -10.43 -0.31
C VAL A 178 8.35 -10.03 -0.41
N PRO A 179 7.43 -10.94 -0.80
CA PRO A 179 5.99 -10.65 -0.73
C PRO A 179 5.57 -10.27 0.69
N PHE A 180 4.81 -9.18 0.83
CA PHE A 180 4.36 -8.70 2.12
C PHE A 180 2.85 -8.91 2.33
N ASP A 181 2.08 -8.83 1.25
CA ASP A 181 0.66 -9.14 1.23
C ASP A 181 0.15 -9.41 -0.18
N ILE A 182 -1.12 -9.77 -0.24
CA ILE A 182 -1.99 -9.56 -1.39
C ILE A 182 -3.12 -8.66 -0.91
N HIS A 183 -3.49 -7.68 -1.72
CA HIS A 183 -4.61 -6.81 -1.43
C HIS A 183 -5.56 -6.72 -2.62
N GLY A 184 -6.82 -6.53 -2.33
CA GLY A 184 -7.86 -6.52 -3.35
C GLY A 184 -9.00 -5.58 -3.00
N SER A 185 -9.83 -5.30 -3.99
CA SER A 185 -11.02 -4.47 -3.83
C SER A 185 -12.14 -5.21 -3.11
N LEU A 186 -12.78 -4.51 -2.18
CA LEU A 186 -13.91 -5.00 -1.38
C LEU A 186 -15.05 -3.98 -1.36
N TRP A 187 -16.20 -4.45 -0.91
CA TRP A 187 -17.27 -3.62 -0.44
C TRP A 187 -17.26 -3.56 1.08
N HIS A 188 -17.20 -2.37 1.62
CA HIS A 188 -17.39 -2.07 3.05
C HIS A 188 -18.84 -1.64 3.24
N VAL A 189 -19.57 -2.34 4.10
CA VAL A 189 -21.03 -2.23 4.19
C VAL A 189 -21.46 -1.76 5.57
N ASN A 190 -22.31 -0.74 5.58
CA ASN A 190 -23.08 -0.34 6.74
C ASN A 190 -24.35 -1.21 6.82
N VAL A 191 -24.30 -2.27 7.63
CA VAL A 191 -25.36 -3.25 7.77
C VAL A 191 -26.65 -2.62 8.29
N ASP A 192 -26.56 -1.61 9.16
CA ASP A 192 -27.74 -0.96 9.74
C ASP A 192 -28.60 -0.26 8.64
N LEU A 193 -27.96 0.34 7.62
CA LEU A 193 -28.70 0.95 6.50
C LEU A 193 -29.33 -0.10 5.57
N PHE A 194 -28.69 -1.28 5.42
CA PHE A 194 -29.29 -2.40 4.70
C PHE A 194 -30.49 -2.99 5.47
N GLU A 195 -30.39 -3.12 6.80
CA GLU A 195 -31.49 -3.59 7.64
C GLU A 195 -32.67 -2.60 7.60
N GLU A 196 -32.42 -1.30 7.75
CA GLU A 196 -33.45 -0.26 7.64
C GLU A 196 -34.17 -0.30 6.29
N ALA A 197 -33.43 -0.55 5.20
CA ALA A 197 -33.96 -0.67 3.85
C ALA A 197 -34.66 -2.02 3.58
N GLY A 198 -34.59 -3.00 4.51
CA GLY A 198 -35.15 -4.34 4.34
C GLY A 198 -34.36 -5.20 3.35
N LEU A 199 -33.05 -4.94 3.20
CA LEU A 199 -32.14 -5.61 2.28
C LEU A 199 -31.17 -6.56 3.00
N THR A 200 -31.59 -7.13 4.15
CA THR A 200 -30.86 -8.18 4.85
C THR A 200 -31.63 -9.51 4.80
N ASP A 201 -30.88 -10.61 4.88
CA ASP A 201 -31.45 -11.95 4.99
C ASP A 201 -32.01 -12.22 6.42
N ALA A 202 -32.48 -13.44 6.65
CA ALA A 202 -33.03 -13.83 7.95
C ALA A 202 -31.99 -13.86 9.10
N ASN A 203 -30.70 -13.80 8.78
CA ASN A 203 -29.60 -13.77 9.74
C ASN A 203 -29.07 -12.34 9.96
N GLY A 204 -29.61 -11.34 9.26
CA GLY A 204 -29.14 -9.97 9.29
C GLY A 204 -27.96 -9.69 8.35
N THR A 205 -27.65 -10.60 7.44
CA THR A 205 -26.58 -10.42 6.45
C THR A 205 -27.09 -9.57 5.28
N PRO A 206 -26.35 -8.53 4.80
CA PRO A 206 -26.71 -7.78 3.60
C PRO A 206 -26.89 -8.69 2.39
N ILE A 207 -27.96 -8.50 1.65
CA ILE A 207 -28.26 -9.26 0.42
C ILE A 207 -27.44 -8.65 -0.72
N ALA A 208 -26.45 -9.40 -1.22
CA ALA A 208 -25.68 -9.01 -2.37
C ALA A 208 -26.55 -9.01 -3.64
N ALA A 209 -26.47 -7.94 -4.45
CA ALA A 209 -27.10 -7.90 -5.77
C ALA A 209 -26.48 -8.98 -6.67
N THR A 210 -27.29 -9.55 -7.56
CA THR A 210 -26.88 -10.59 -8.51
C THR A 210 -26.93 -10.12 -9.96
N SER A 211 -27.28 -8.85 -10.17
CA SER A 211 -27.28 -8.18 -11.49
C SER A 211 -27.14 -6.68 -11.32
N ALA A 212 -26.73 -5.99 -12.39
CA ALA A 212 -26.65 -4.54 -12.44
C ALA A 212 -28.02 -3.88 -12.12
N ASP A 213 -29.11 -4.39 -12.69
CA ASP A 213 -30.47 -3.89 -12.44
C ASP A 213 -30.88 -4.04 -10.97
N GLU A 214 -30.53 -5.18 -10.34
CA GLU A 214 -30.80 -5.39 -8.91
C GLU A 214 -29.98 -4.45 -8.04
N LEU A 215 -28.73 -4.18 -8.39
CA LEU A 215 -27.88 -3.22 -7.69
C LEU A 215 -28.49 -1.81 -7.69
N ILE A 216 -28.96 -1.35 -8.86
CA ILE A 216 -29.64 -0.05 -8.99
C ILE A 216 -30.97 -0.04 -8.22
N ALA A 217 -31.72 -1.15 -8.21
CA ALA A 217 -32.93 -1.25 -7.40
C ALA A 217 -32.65 -1.20 -5.89
N GLN A 218 -31.57 -1.82 -5.42
CA GLN A 218 -31.12 -1.70 -4.03
C GLN A 218 -30.71 -0.26 -3.69
N CYS A 219 -29.98 0.40 -4.59
CA CYS A 219 -29.63 1.82 -4.47
C CYS A 219 -30.87 2.68 -4.24
N GLN A 220 -31.87 2.59 -5.14
CA GLN A 220 -33.12 3.36 -5.05
C GLN A 220 -33.89 3.03 -3.75
N THR A 221 -33.84 1.78 -3.30
CA THR A 221 -34.49 1.37 -2.05
C THR A 221 -33.84 2.00 -0.84
N VAL A 222 -32.51 1.90 -0.70
CA VAL A 222 -31.75 2.52 0.42
C VAL A 222 -32.01 4.03 0.44
N GLN A 223 -31.84 4.71 -0.69
CA GLN A 223 -32.03 6.16 -0.76
C GLN A 223 -33.46 6.60 -0.38
N SER A 224 -34.46 5.87 -0.87
CA SER A 224 -35.88 6.22 -0.61
C SER A 224 -36.28 5.98 0.85
N VAL A 225 -35.71 4.99 1.52
CA VAL A 225 -36.04 4.62 2.91
C VAL A 225 -35.22 5.43 3.89
N THR A 226 -33.92 5.51 3.69
CA THR A 226 -32.97 6.06 4.68
C THR A 226 -32.62 7.52 4.40
N GLY A 227 -32.79 8.00 3.17
CA GLY A 227 -32.33 9.32 2.72
C GLY A 227 -30.81 9.44 2.58
N LYS A 228 -30.07 8.33 2.68
CA LYS A 228 -28.61 8.27 2.59
C LYS A 228 -28.16 7.83 1.19
N GLN A 229 -26.89 8.07 0.86
CA GLN A 229 -26.27 7.51 -0.34
C GLN A 229 -26.27 5.98 -0.25
N PHE A 230 -26.44 5.32 -1.40
CA PHE A 230 -26.23 3.89 -1.45
C PHE A 230 -24.74 3.55 -1.56
N PHE A 231 -24.02 4.24 -2.46
CA PHE A 231 -22.67 3.90 -2.83
C PHE A 231 -21.75 5.11 -2.71
N THR A 232 -20.50 4.89 -2.31
CA THR A 232 -19.43 5.87 -2.37
C THR A 232 -18.10 5.19 -2.70
N GLN A 233 -17.21 5.92 -3.32
CA GLN A 233 -15.82 5.55 -3.59
C GLN A 233 -15.02 6.82 -3.87
N ASP A 234 -13.71 6.69 -3.96
CA ASP A 234 -12.90 7.69 -4.64
C ASP A 234 -13.22 7.69 -6.14
N TRP A 235 -13.73 8.82 -6.62
CA TRP A 235 -14.18 8.95 -7.99
C TRP A 235 -13.14 9.55 -8.93
N PHE A 236 -12.02 10.12 -8.43
CA PHE A 236 -11.10 10.87 -9.28
C PHE A 236 -9.64 10.99 -8.82
N GLU A 237 -9.28 10.60 -7.59
CA GLU A 237 -7.92 10.85 -7.06
C GLU A 237 -6.96 9.67 -7.32
N PHE A 238 -7.28 8.45 -6.87
CA PHE A 238 -6.31 7.33 -6.80
C PHE A 238 -6.69 6.11 -7.65
N GLY A 239 -7.51 6.30 -8.67
CA GLY A 239 -7.86 5.22 -9.59
C GLY A 239 -8.73 4.10 -9.00
N VAL A 240 -9.41 4.36 -7.86
CA VAL A 240 -10.33 3.37 -7.26
C VAL A 240 -11.45 3.01 -8.23
N GLY A 241 -11.93 3.99 -9.00
CA GLY A 241 -12.90 3.75 -10.07
C GLY A 241 -12.40 2.76 -11.12
N ALA A 242 -11.13 2.86 -11.53
CA ALA A 242 -10.54 1.90 -12.47
C ALA A 242 -10.49 0.48 -11.89
N ARG A 243 -10.25 0.31 -10.57
CA ARG A 243 -10.30 -1.02 -9.92
C ARG A 243 -11.68 -1.66 -10.02
N LEU A 244 -12.75 -0.90 -9.79
CA LEU A 244 -14.12 -1.39 -9.96
C LEU A 244 -14.41 -1.70 -11.43
N PHE A 245 -14.02 -0.84 -12.35
CA PHE A 245 -14.15 -1.06 -13.79
C PHE A 245 -13.54 -2.40 -14.22
N LEU A 246 -12.31 -2.68 -13.78
CA LEU A 246 -11.62 -3.94 -14.05
C LEU A 246 -12.42 -5.13 -13.51
N GLY A 247 -12.85 -5.07 -12.26
CA GLY A 247 -13.66 -6.12 -11.66
C GLY A 247 -14.92 -6.41 -12.46
N LEU A 248 -15.64 -5.37 -12.91
CA LEU A 248 -16.86 -5.51 -13.71
C LEU A 248 -16.59 -6.10 -15.11
N VAL A 249 -15.48 -5.72 -15.76
CA VAL A 249 -15.07 -6.32 -17.04
C VAL A 249 -14.77 -7.81 -16.88
N TRP A 250 -14.01 -8.18 -15.85
CA TRP A 250 -13.67 -9.58 -15.59
C TRP A 250 -14.86 -10.44 -15.22
N GLN A 251 -15.86 -9.90 -14.51
CA GLN A 251 -17.11 -10.62 -14.21
C GLN A 251 -17.87 -11.02 -15.50
N GLN A 252 -17.72 -10.26 -16.57
CA GLN A 252 -18.31 -10.54 -17.88
C GLN A 252 -17.46 -11.50 -18.73
N GLY A 253 -16.29 -11.93 -18.23
CA GLY A 253 -15.33 -12.76 -18.97
C GLY A 253 -14.45 -11.98 -19.93
N GLY A 254 -14.48 -10.65 -19.88
CA GLY A 254 -13.55 -9.78 -20.60
C GLY A 254 -12.13 -9.85 -20.02
N ASP A 255 -11.17 -9.44 -20.81
CA ASP A 255 -9.79 -9.22 -20.36
C ASP A 255 -9.32 -7.86 -20.89
N LEU A 256 -8.43 -7.22 -20.12
CA LEU A 256 -8.00 -5.85 -20.42
C LEU A 256 -6.71 -5.78 -21.19
N SER A 257 -5.92 -6.84 -21.12
CA SER A 257 -4.59 -6.85 -21.71
C SER A 257 -4.13 -8.29 -21.90
N ASP A 258 -3.43 -8.54 -22.99
CA ASP A 258 -2.66 -9.77 -23.22
C ASP A 258 -1.23 -9.67 -22.65
N GLY A 259 -0.95 -8.63 -21.85
CA GLY A 259 0.38 -8.31 -21.31
C GLY A 259 1.27 -7.51 -22.28
N ILE A 260 0.79 -7.22 -23.49
CA ILE A 260 1.52 -6.49 -24.55
C ILE A 260 0.70 -5.29 -25.01
N SER A 261 -0.62 -5.44 -25.10
CA SER A 261 -1.54 -4.40 -25.50
C SER A 261 -2.78 -4.37 -24.62
N ALA A 262 -3.33 -3.18 -24.41
CA ALA A 262 -4.60 -2.98 -23.72
C ALA A 262 -5.76 -3.10 -24.70
N SER A 263 -6.90 -3.63 -24.21
CA SER A 263 -8.15 -3.72 -24.94
C SER A 263 -9.32 -3.41 -23.99
N VAL A 264 -9.74 -2.16 -23.94
CA VAL A 264 -10.82 -1.66 -23.07
C VAL A 264 -12.04 -1.17 -23.85
N ASP A 265 -11.92 -0.83 -25.13
CA ASP A 265 -13.02 -0.50 -26.01
C ASP A 265 -13.73 -1.77 -26.50
N THR A 266 -14.37 -2.46 -25.56
CA THR A 266 -15.06 -3.74 -25.76
C THR A 266 -16.52 -3.64 -25.30
N PRO A 267 -17.39 -4.59 -25.65
CA PRO A 267 -18.76 -4.64 -25.10
C PRO A 267 -18.78 -4.73 -23.59
N GLU A 268 -17.84 -5.48 -22.97
CA GLU A 268 -17.69 -5.65 -21.52
C GLU A 268 -17.24 -4.33 -20.86
N GLY A 269 -16.29 -3.61 -21.48
CA GLY A 269 -15.85 -2.29 -21.05
C GLY A 269 -16.97 -1.26 -21.15
N ALA A 270 -17.72 -1.27 -22.24
CA ALA A 270 -18.86 -0.36 -22.44
C ALA A 270 -19.96 -0.57 -21.38
N GLU A 271 -20.29 -1.82 -21.04
CA GLU A 271 -21.29 -2.13 -20.02
C GLU A 271 -20.78 -1.79 -18.61
N ALA A 272 -19.51 -2.08 -18.29
CA ALA A 272 -18.91 -1.71 -17.02
C ALA A 272 -18.95 -0.18 -16.82
N LEU A 273 -18.53 0.59 -17.84
CA LEU A 273 -18.52 2.05 -17.77
C LEU A 273 -19.94 2.64 -17.69
N ARG A 274 -20.92 2.03 -18.38
CA ARG A 274 -22.34 2.40 -18.28
C ARG A 274 -22.83 2.28 -16.83
N LEU A 275 -22.61 1.12 -16.20
CA LEU A 275 -23.04 0.88 -14.82
C LEU A 275 -22.35 1.84 -13.85
N MET A 276 -21.07 2.10 -14.03
CA MET A 276 -20.34 3.04 -13.16
C MET A 276 -20.87 4.47 -13.28
N ASN A 277 -21.21 4.94 -14.48
CA ASN A 277 -21.84 6.24 -14.66
C ASN A 277 -23.25 6.30 -14.05
N GLU A 278 -24.00 5.22 -14.08
CA GLU A 278 -25.29 5.11 -13.41
C GLU A 278 -25.14 5.15 -11.88
N LEU A 279 -24.17 4.40 -11.31
CA LEU A 279 -23.82 4.48 -9.88
C LEU A 279 -23.37 5.89 -9.48
N ALA A 280 -22.53 6.54 -10.27
CA ALA A 280 -22.06 7.89 -10.01
C ALA A 280 -23.21 8.91 -9.97
N SER A 281 -24.12 8.84 -10.95
CA SER A 281 -25.18 9.84 -11.12
C SER A 281 -26.41 9.60 -10.25
N GLU A 282 -26.75 8.34 -9.96
CA GLU A 282 -28.00 8.00 -9.26
C GLU A 282 -27.79 7.55 -7.81
N CYS A 283 -26.63 6.95 -7.48
CA CYS A 283 -26.43 6.25 -6.24
C CYS A 283 -25.37 6.86 -5.31
N SER A 284 -24.61 7.84 -5.82
CA SER A 284 -23.40 8.36 -5.18
C SER A 284 -23.28 9.88 -5.36
N ASN A 285 -22.21 10.43 -4.79
CA ASN A 285 -21.74 11.78 -5.09
C ASN A 285 -20.39 11.69 -5.81
N PRO A 286 -20.31 11.92 -7.14
CA PRO A 286 -19.08 11.78 -7.90
C PRO A 286 -18.04 12.91 -7.66
N GLU A 287 -18.36 13.89 -6.80
CA GLU A 287 -17.41 14.91 -6.34
C GLU A 287 -16.58 14.46 -5.13
N GLN A 288 -16.78 13.23 -4.63
CA GLN A 288 -16.03 12.68 -3.50
C GLN A 288 -14.71 12.07 -3.97
N GLY A 289 -13.61 12.56 -3.40
CA GLY A 289 -12.29 11.94 -3.47
C GLY A 289 -12.11 10.88 -2.38
N TYR A 290 -10.89 10.41 -2.21
CA TYR A 290 -10.57 9.27 -1.33
C TYR A 290 -10.95 9.54 0.14
N THR A 291 -10.49 10.65 0.71
CA THR A 291 -10.77 11.01 2.11
C THR A 291 -12.25 11.32 2.34
N ASP A 292 -12.90 12.01 1.39
CA ASP A 292 -14.31 12.39 1.51
C ASP A 292 -15.24 11.16 1.45
N SER A 293 -14.92 10.18 0.60
CA SER A 293 -15.70 8.94 0.47
C SER A 293 -15.61 8.08 1.74
N GLN A 294 -14.43 7.95 2.32
CA GLN A 294 -14.24 7.27 3.62
C GLN A 294 -14.96 8.01 4.74
N GLY A 295 -14.85 9.35 4.77
CA GLY A 295 -15.54 10.18 5.74
C GLY A 295 -17.06 10.04 5.64
N ALA A 296 -17.64 10.02 4.46
CA ALA A 296 -19.06 9.80 4.23
C ALA A 296 -19.51 8.42 4.74
N PHE A 297 -18.74 7.38 4.49
CA PHE A 297 -19.04 6.03 4.98
C PHE A 297 -18.98 5.97 6.51
N LEU A 298 -17.88 6.38 7.15
CA LEU A 298 -17.72 6.33 8.61
C LEU A 298 -18.67 7.24 9.37
N GLN A 299 -19.23 8.27 8.73
CA GLN A 299 -20.31 9.09 9.30
C GLN A 299 -21.70 8.48 9.11
N GLY A 300 -21.82 7.31 8.47
CA GLY A 300 -23.09 6.63 8.19
C GLY A 300 -23.93 7.34 7.11
N GLU A 301 -23.30 8.13 6.22
CA GLU A 301 -23.96 8.82 5.11
C GLU A 301 -24.02 7.98 3.84
N ALA A 302 -23.30 6.85 3.78
CA ALA A 302 -23.33 5.90 2.68
C ALA A 302 -23.50 4.45 3.17
N ALA A 303 -24.24 3.63 2.43
CA ALA A 303 -24.49 2.23 2.77
C ALA A 303 -23.33 1.32 2.35
N VAL A 304 -22.66 1.64 1.25
CA VAL A 304 -21.53 0.89 0.70
C VAL A 304 -20.40 1.85 0.36
N LEU A 305 -19.18 1.48 0.79
CA LEU A 305 -17.94 2.09 0.29
C LEU A 305 -17.17 1.03 -0.51
N HIS A 306 -16.82 1.31 -1.77
CA HIS A 306 -15.84 0.55 -2.51
C HIS A 306 -14.42 1.04 -2.14
N ASN A 307 -13.66 0.18 -1.49
CA ASN A 307 -12.27 0.40 -1.13
C ASN A 307 -11.56 -0.97 -1.12
N GLY A 308 -10.46 -1.13 -0.42
CA GLY A 308 -9.71 -2.38 -0.42
C GLY A 308 -9.56 -3.02 0.95
N THR A 309 -8.81 -4.11 0.97
CA THR A 309 -8.53 -4.90 2.17
C THR A 309 -7.81 -4.11 3.26
N TRP A 310 -7.03 -3.10 2.90
CA TRP A 310 -6.16 -2.31 3.79
C TRP A 310 -6.88 -1.46 4.85
N VAL A 311 -8.19 -1.26 4.75
CA VAL A 311 -8.98 -0.50 5.73
C VAL A 311 -9.92 -1.39 6.56
N VAL A 312 -9.88 -2.71 6.39
CA VAL A 312 -10.84 -3.64 7.03
C VAL A 312 -10.75 -3.57 8.54
N ASP A 313 -9.56 -3.70 9.12
CA ASP A 313 -9.42 -3.72 10.57
C ASP A 313 -9.60 -2.33 11.17
N GLN A 314 -9.15 -1.28 10.50
CA GLN A 314 -9.45 0.08 10.89
C GLN A 314 -10.97 0.31 10.99
N TYR A 315 -11.72 -0.01 9.95
CA TYR A 315 -13.17 0.20 9.95
C TYR A 315 -13.91 -0.73 10.91
N ASN A 316 -13.39 -1.93 11.13
CA ASN A 316 -13.93 -2.84 12.15
C ASN A 316 -13.83 -2.22 13.56
N GLY A 317 -12.83 -1.40 13.83
CA GLY A 317 -12.64 -0.67 15.09
C GLY A 317 -13.34 0.69 15.16
N GLU A 318 -13.44 1.42 14.05
CA GLU A 318 -13.88 2.82 14.03
C GLU A 318 -15.35 3.02 13.64
N ALA A 319 -15.96 2.10 12.86
CA ALA A 319 -17.33 2.28 12.39
C ALA A 319 -18.33 2.38 13.55
N PRO A 320 -19.16 3.44 13.62
CA PRO A 320 -20.14 3.61 14.70
C PRO A 320 -21.45 2.83 14.49
N PHE A 321 -21.47 1.92 13.51
CA PHE A 321 -22.59 1.09 13.09
C PHE A 321 -22.11 -0.36 12.93
N THR A 322 -23.03 -1.29 12.70
CA THR A 322 -22.68 -2.67 12.37
C THR A 322 -21.97 -2.72 11.02
N TYR A 323 -20.67 -3.00 11.05
CA TYR A 323 -19.80 -3.03 9.88
C TYR A 323 -19.62 -4.44 9.34
N MET A 324 -19.58 -4.58 8.01
CA MET A 324 -19.20 -5.82 7.32
C MET A 324 -18.34 -5.52 6.09
N ALA A 325 -17.19 -6.18 5.96
CA ALA A 325 -16.47 -6.26 4.70
C ALA A 325 -17.05 -7.41 3.87
N MET A 326 -17.19 -7.24 2.57
CA MET A 326 -17.76 -8.23 1.65
C MET A 326 -16.99 -8.24 0.33
N ASP A 327 -17.01 -9.39 -0.34
CA ASP A 327 -16.64 -9.45 -1.76
C ASP A 327 -17.47 -8.48 -2.60
N ILE A 328 -16.90 -7.94 -3.68
CA ILE A 328 -17.68 -7.21 -4.70
C ILE A 328 -18.74 -8.15 -5.27
N PRO A 329 -20.03 -7.74 -5.32
CA PRO A 329 -21.10 -8.60 -5.82
C PRO A 329 -20.84 -9.08 -7.24
N SER A 330 -21.16 -10.35 -7.52
CA SER A 330 -21.12 -10.94 -8.85
C SER A 330 -22.35 -10.51 -9.66
N LEU A 331 -22.25 -9.42 -10.40
CA LEU A 331 -23.37 -8.82 -11.13
C LEU A 331 -23.59 -9.45 -12.51
N TYR A 332 -22.59 -10.13 -13.05
CA TYR A 332 -22.60 -10.73 -14.39
C TYR A 332 -22.34 -12.23 -14.41
N GLY A 333 -22.43 -12.86 -13.23
CA GLY A 333 -22.32 -14.31 -13.07
C GLY A 333 -20.89 -14.84 -12.97
N GLY A 334 -19.86 -14.01 -13.23
CA GLY A 334 -18.47 -14.28 -12.94
C GLY A 334 -18.03 -13.61 -11.66
N PHE A 335 -16.89 -14.04 -11.10
CA PHE A 335 -16.19 -13.31 -10.05
C PHE A 335 -15.16 -12.35 -10.67
N GLY A 336 -15.00 -11.17 -10.12
CA GLY A 336 -13.98 -10.22 -10.52
C GLY A 336 -13.73 -9.21 -9.41
N SER A 337 -12.54 -9.27 -8.86
CA SER A 337 -12.00 -8.25 -7.95
C SER A 337 -10.59 -7.91 -8.40
N TRP A 338 -10.27 -6.62 -8.36
CA TRP A 338 -8.91 -6.15 -8.60
C TRP A 338 -8.01 -6.55 -7.43
N GLY A 339 -6.76 -6.94 -7.74
CA GLY A 339 -5.73 -7.26 -6.78
C GLY A 339 -4.37 -6.72 -7.18
N ASP A 340 -3.52 -6.49 -6.18
CA ASP A 340 -2.11 -6.13 -6.29
C ASP A 340 -1.38 -6.70 -5.06
N SER A 341 -0.10 -6.46 -4.93
CA SER A 341 0.72 -6.94 -3.81
C SER A 341 1.73 -5.88 -3.40
N HIS A 342 1.94 -5.74 -2.11
CA HIS A 342 3.11 -5.07 -1.56
C HIS A 342 4.26 -6.06 -1.41
N MET A 343 5.46 -5.57 -1.66
CA MET A 343 6.70 -6.31 -1.42
C MET A 343 7.77 -5.40 -0.87
N TRP A 344 8.73 -5.98 -0.17
CA TRP A 344 9.95 -5.29 0.22
C TRP A 344 11.04 -5.61 -0.79
N VAL A 345 11.62 -4.58 -1.37
CA VAL A 345 12.69 -4.68 -2.38
C VAL A 345 13.99 -4.13 -1.82
N MET A 346 15.10 -4.63 -2.36
CA MET A 346 16.45 -4.11 -2.08
C MET A 346 16.92 -3.28 -3.28
N PRO A 347 16.95 -1.95 -3.19
CA PRO A 347 17.53 -1.09 -4.21
C PRO A 347 18.98 -1.42 -4.51
N HIS A 348 19.36 -1.37 -5.78
CA HIS A 348 20.73 -1.63 -6.21
C HIS A 348 21.61 -0.40 -5.96
N HIS A 349 22.69 -0.56 -5.20
CA HIS A 349 23.72 0.47 -4.97
C HIS A 349 24.94 0.24 -5.85
N GLU A 350 25.48 1.29 -6.51
CA GLU A 350 26.67 1.20 -7.37
C GLU A 350 27.94 0.91 -6.55
N GLU A 351 28.00 1.43 -5.33
CA GLU A 351 29.08 1.18 -4.37
C GLU A 351 28.52 0.25 -3.27
N ALA A 352 28.93 -1.01 -3.34
CA ALA A 352 28.49 -2.02 -2.39
C ALA A 352 29.00 -1.73 -0.98
N ASP A 353 28.10 -1.78 0.01
CA ASP A 353 28.43 -1.84 1.43
C ASP A 353 27.91 -3.19 1.97
N PRO A 354 28.78 -4.21 2.07
CA PRO A 354 28.33 -5.55 2.47
C PRO A 354 27.68 -5.60 3.86
N ALA A 355 28.04 -4.70 4.78
CA ALA A 355 27.42 -4.66 6.11
C ALA A 355 25.99 -4.12 6.05
N ARG A 356 25.74 -3.08 5.23
CA ARG A 356 24.41 -2.54 5.01
C ARG A 356 23.54 -3.50 4.19
N GLU A 357 24.10 -4.16 3.17
CA GLU A 357 23.38 -5.17 2.39
C GLU A 357 22.94 -6.34 3.29
N ASP A 358 23.83 -6.84 4.14
CA ASP A 358 23.52 -7.94 5.07
C ASP A 358 22.45 -7.52 6.09
N ALA A 359 22.53 -6.31 6.63
CA ALA A 359 21.54 -5.74 7.55
C ALA A 359 20.17 -5.51 6.89
N ALA A 360 20.14 -5.06 5.63
CA ALA A 360 18.91 -4.91 4.85
C ALA A 360 18.23 -6.27 4.63
N LEU A 361 18.98 -7.30 4.27
CA LEU A 361 18.47 -8.66 4.10
C LEU A 361 17.97 -9.25 5.43
N GLU A 362 18.61 -8.95 6.55
CA GLU A 362 18.17 -9.36 7.88
C GLU A 362 16.83 -8.72 8.26
N PHE A 363 16.67 -7.42 7.99
CA PHE A 363 15.40 -6.73 8.21
C PHE A 363 14.28 -7.27 7.27
N MET A 364 14.58 -7.53 6.01
CA MET A 364 13.61 -8.14 5.07
C MET A 364 13.20 -9.55 5.51
N ALA A 365 14.13 -10.36 6.02
CA ALA A 365 13.83 -11.68 6.58
C ALA A 365 13.00 -11.58 7.87
N TYR A 366 13.27 -10.59 8.73
CA TYR A 366 12.43 -10.31 9.89
C TYR A 366 10.98 -9.95 9.50
N LEU A 367 10.80 -9.12 8.48
CA LEU A 367 9.46 -8.79 7.97
C LEU A 367 8.74 -10.02 7.39
N TYR A 368 9.46 -10.92 6.71
CA TYR A 368 8.93 -12.22 6.29
C TYR A 368 8.43 -13.06 7.47
N GLU A 369 9.20 -13.19 8.53
CA GLU A 369 8.81 -13.95 9.72
C GLU A 369 7.57 -13.35 10.40
N ASN A 370 7.42 -12.03 10.37
CA ASN A 370 6.37 -11.28 11.07
C ASN A 370 5.18 -10.88 10.16
N VAL A 371 5.13 -11.38 8.91
CA VAL A 371 4.08 -11.02 7.94
C VAL A 371 2.67 -11.38 8.41
N GLY A 372 2.54 -12.36 9.30
CA GLY A 372 1.27 -12.70 9.94
C GLY A 372 0.68 -11.56 10.75
N SER A 373 1.52 -10.79 11.44
CA SER A 373 1.09 -9.60 12.19
C SER A 373 0.55 -8.51 11.26
N TRP A 374 1.20 -8.30 10.11
CA TRP A 374 0.72 -7.40 9.08
C TRP A 374 -0.66 -7.82 8.56
N ALA A 375 -0.79 -9.06 8.09
CA ALA A 375 -2.04 -9.56 7.51
C ALA A 375 -3.21 -9.57 8.50
N ILE A 376 -2.94 -9.87 9.78
CA ILE A 376 -3.97 -9.88 10.84
C ILE A 376 -4.34 -8.46 11.26
N GLY A 377 -3.37 -7.57 11.43
CA GLY A 377 -3.59 -6.22 11.98
C GLY A 377 -4.07 -5.18 10.96
N THR A 378 -4.14 -5.51 9.67
CA THR A 378 -4.50 -4.54 8.63
C THR A 378 -5.72 -4.93 7.79
N GLY A 379 -5.98 -6.22 7.64
CA GLY A 379 -7.02 -6.73 6.73
C GLY A 379 -6.48 -7.29 5.42
N HIS A 380 -5.20 -7.18 5.17
CA HIS A 380 -4.55 -7.74 3.99
C HIS A 380 -4.63 -9.27 3.95
N ILE A 381 -4.56 -9.83 2.76
CA ILE A 381 -4.49 -11.26 2.53
C ILE A 381 -3.05 -11.70 2.78
N ALA A 382 -2.87 -12.70 3.64
CA ALA A 382 -1.55 -13.23 3.95
C ALA A 382 -0.90 -13.86 2.70
N PRO A 383 0.38 -13.59 2.43
CA PRO A 383 1.07 -14.14 1.26
C PRO A 383 1.61 -15.56 1.50
N ARG A 384 1.59 -16.05 2.76
CA ARG A 384 2.18 -17.34 3.17
C ARG A 384 1.12 -18.36 3.55
N GLU A 385 1.23 -19.59 3.03
CA GLU A 385 0.34 -20.73 3.34
C GLU A 385 0.33 -21.07 4.84
N SER A 386 1.51 -21.03 5.48
CA SER A 386 1.65 -21.28 6.91
C SER A 386 0.90 -20.27 7.78
N VAL A 387 0.83 -19.00 7.36
CA VAL A 387 0.08 -17.93 8.05
C VAL A 387 -1.42 -18.11 7.83
N ILE A 388 -1.83 -18.38 6.59
CA ILE A 388 -3.23 -18.60 6.20
C ILE A 388 -3.83 -19.78 7.01
N ALA A 389 -3.04 -20.80 7.30
CA ALA A 389 -3.47 -21.99 8.05
C ALA A 389 -3.62 -21.75 9.56
N THR A 390 -3.24 -20.59 10.10
CA THR A 390 -3.33 -20.33 11.54
C THR A 390 -4.76 -19.99 12.00
N ASP A 391 -5.10 -20.40 13.23
CA ASP A 391 -6.35 -20.00 13.87
C ASP A 391 -6.43 -18.48 14.09
N ALA A 392 -5.29 -17.81 14.28
CA ALA A 392 -5.20 -16.37 14.45
C ALA A 392 -5.64 -15.63 13.18
N TYR A 393 -5.17 -16.05 12.00
CA TYR A 393 -5.55 -15.44 10.74
C TYR A 393 -7.00 -15.77 10.36
N THR A 394 -7.38 -17.05 10.40
CA THR A 394 -8.74 -17.48 10.02
C THR A 394 -9.82 -16.99 10.98
N GLY A 395 -9.48 -16.77 12.25
CA GLY A 395 -10.35 -16.20 13.27
C GLY A 395 -10.35 -14.67 13.35
N ALA A 396 -9.51 -13.99 12.57
CA ALA A 396 -9.48 -12.53 12.56
C ALA A 396 -10.81 -11.94 12.03
N PRO A 397 -11.26 -10.78 12.54
CA PRO A 397 -12.52 -10.19 12.13
C PRO A 397 -12.65 -10.05 10.61
N GLN A 398 -13.84 -10.27 10.09
CA GLN A 398 -14.21 -10.09 8.68
C GLN A 398 -13.54 -11.04 7.66
N ARG A 399 -12.45 -11.75 7.98
CA ARG A 399 -11.66 -12.56 7.02
C ARG A 399 -12.51 -13.57 6.24
N SER A 400 -13.47 -14.23 6.87
CA SER A 400 -14.36 -15.19 6.20
C SER A 400 -15.35 -14.56 5.22
N ASN A 401 -15.56 -13.25 5.29
CA ASN A 401 -16.58 -12.55 4.50
C ASN A 401 -16.07 -12.18 3.08
N TYR A 402 -14.76 -12.21 2.86
CA TYR A 402 -14.14 -11.92 1.56
C TYR A 402 -13.16 -13.01 1.11
N ALA A 403 -13.49 -14.26 1.44
CA ALA A 403 -12.69 -15.42 1.04
C ALA A 403 -12.58 -15.54 -0.50
N ALA A 404 -13.63 -15.18 -1.25
CA ALA A 404 -13.59 -15.22 -2.71
C ALA A 404 -12.58 -14.21 -3.28
N THR A 405 -12.47 -13.02 -2.69
CA THR A 405 -11.41 -12.05 -3.05
C THR A 405 -10.03 -12.60 -2.70
N ALA A 406 -9.86 -13.19 -1.52
CA ALA A 406 -8.59 -13.80 -1.11
C ALA A 406 -8.12 -14.91 -2.08
N ASP A 407 -9.07 -15.73 -2.56
CA ASP A 407 -8.77 -16.87 -3.44
C ASP A 407 -8.64 -16.48 -4.93
N SER A 408 -9.27 -15.38 -5.36
CA SER A 408 -9.56 -15.16 -6.78
C SER A 408 -9.38 -13.71 -7.26
N ALA A 409 -8.84 -12.80 -6.42
CA ALA A 409 -8.48 -11.45 -6.88
C ALA A 409 -7.50 -11.55 -8.05
N ARG A 410 -7.81 -10.83 -9.14
CA ARG A 410 -6.94 -10.83 -10.32
C ARG A 410 -5.87 -9.78 -10.15
N MET A 411 -4.63 -10.25 -10.15
CA MET A 411 -3.47 -9.37 -10.12
C MET A 411 -3.39 -8.55 -11.39
N VAL A 412 -3.05 -7.28 -11.26
CA VAL A 412 -2.77 -6.42 -12.42
C VAL A 412 -1.54 -6.93 -13.18
N PRO A 413 -1.43 -6.65 -14.49
CA PRO A 413 -0.26 -7.07 -15.26
C PRO A 413 1.05 -6.51 -14.70
N ALA A 414 2.03 -7.37 -14.49
CA ALA A 414 3.40 -6.99 -14.11
C ALA A 414 4.23 -6.77 -15.38
N VAL A 415 3.98 -5.68 -16.08
CA VAL A 415 4.64 -5.31 -17.35
C VAL A 415 5.12 -3.86 -17.28
N ALA A 416 6.22 -3.56 -17.98
CA ALA A 416 6.72 -2.18 -18.06
C ALA A 416 5.66 -1.24 -18.68
N GLY A 417 5.63 0.00 -18.23
CA GLY A 417 4.64 0.98 -18.67
C GLY A 417 3.25 0.83 -18.08
N TRP A 418 2.96 -0.23 -17.29
CA TRP A 418 1.62 -0.43 -16.72
C TRP A 418 1.15 0.73 -15.85
N ALA A 419 2.07 1.37 -15.12
CA ALA A 419 1.72 2.54 -14.31
C ALA A 419 1.14 3.68 -15.16
N GLY A 420 1.77 4.00 -16.27
CA GLY A 420 1.27 5.00 -17.21
C GLY A 420 -0.03 4.57 -17.90
N ALA A 421 -0.18 3.29 -18.21
CA ALA A 421 -1.43 2.73 -18.74
C ALA A 421 -2.58 2.82 -17.72
N TRP A 422 -2.29 2.56 -16.45
CA TRP A 422 -3.25 2.72 -15.35
C TRP A 422 -3.73 4.17 -15.19
N ASP A 423 -2.80 5.12 -15.21
CA ASP A 423 -3.12 6.54 -15.10
C ASP A 423 -3.99 6.98 -16.30
N ALA A 424 -3.66 6.54 -17.51
CA ALA A 424 -4.43 6.83 -18.72
C ALA A 424 -5.85 6.27 -18.63
N LEU A 425 -6.03 5.02 -18.18
CA LEU A 425 -7.35 4.43 -17.95
C LEU A 425 -8.13 5.24 -16.91
N SER A 426 -7.55 5.51 -15.77
CA SER A 426 -8.20 6.20 -14.66
C SER A 426 -8.67 7.60 -15.06
N GLU A 427 -7.83 8.39 -15.73
CA GLU A 427 -8.18 9.73 -16.20
C GLU A 427 -9.34 9.71 -17.20
N GLU A 428 -9.33 8.79 -18.15
CA GLU A 428 -10.37 8.70 -19.19
C GLU A 428 -11.70 8.23 -18.59
N LEU A 429 -11.71 7.24 -17.71
CA LEU A 429 -12.92 6.83 -17.00
C LEU A 429 -13.48 7.98 -16.16
N ASN A 430 -12.63 8.64 -15.34
CA ASN A 430 -13.01 9.74 -14.48
C ASN A 430 -13.64 10.91 -15.28
N SER A 431 -13.15 11.17 -16.48
CA SER A 431 -13.66 12.22 -17.34
C SER A 431 -15.14 12.05 -17.72
N THR A 432 -15.69 10.83 -17.64
CA THR A 432 -17.08 10.56 -18.01
C THR A 432 -18.05 11.04 -16.93
N TRP A 433 -17.78 10.79 -15.65
CA TRP A 433 -18.68 11.21 -14.56
C TRP A 433 -18.32 12.58 -13.98
N VAL A 434 -17.05 13.04 -14.07
CA VAL A 434 -16.66 14.38 -13.59
C VAL A 434 -16.91 15.46 -14.63
N ALA A 435 -16.60 15.18 -15.92
CA ALA A 435 -16.66 16.17 -16.99
C ALA A 435 -17.75 15.88 -18.05
N GLY A 436 -18.46 14.77 -17.96
CA GLY A 436 -19.52 14.39 -18.92
C GLY A 436 -18.97 14.02 -20.30
N LYS A 437 -17.72 13.50 -20.38
CA LYS A 437 -17.17 12.97 -21.62
C LYS A 437 -18.03 11.82 -22.14
N ASP A 438 -18.16 11.70 -23.45
CA ASP A 438 -18.86 10.58 -24.08
C ASP A 438 -18.15 9.26 -23.72
N GLN A 439 -18.92 8.28 -23.23
CA GLN A 439 -18.38 7.02 -22.71
C GLN A 439 -17.66 6.20 -23.78
N ALA A 440 -18.20 6.13 -24.99
CA ALA A 440 -17.56 5.39 -26.07
C ALA A 440 -16.23 6.06 -26.48
N GLN A 441 -16.21 7.39 -26.54
CA GLN A 441 -14.98 8.13 -26.81
C GLN A 441 -13.95 7.98 -25.69
N ALA A 442 -14.39 7.92 -24.44
CA ALA A 442 -13.48 7.71 -23.30
C ALA A 442 -12.78 6.34 -23.38
N LEU A 443 -13.48 5.27 -23.75
CA LEU A 443 -12.88 3.94 -23.93
C LEU A 443 -11.89 3.91 -25.10
N VAL A 444 -12.22 4.52 -26.24
CA VAL A 444 -11.30 4.64 -27.38
C VAL A 444 -10.02 5.39 -27.00
N ASP A 445 -10.17 6.52 -26.29
CA ASP A 445 -9.02 7.34 -25.87
C ASP A 445 -8.20 6.62 -24.79
N ALA A 446 -8.85 5.92 -23.83
CA ALA A 446 -8.18 5.11 -22.82
C ALA A 446 -7.33 4.01 -23.47
N GLU A 447 -7.91 3.23 -24.39
CA GLU A 447 -7.19 2.16 -25.09
C GLU A 447 -5.99 2.69 -25.86
N SER A 448 -6.14 3.81 -26.57
CA SER A 448 -5.03 4.46 -27.29
C SER A 448 -3.91 4.88 -26.37
N ARG A 449 -4.22 5.59 -25.28
CA ARG A 449 -3.25 6.12 -24.33
C ARG A 449 -2.57 5.00 -23.52
N MET A 450 -3.32 3.97 -23.13
CA MET A 450 -2.76 2.79 -22.47
C MET A 450 -1.73 2.11 -23.38
N ASN A 451 -2.06 1.92 -24.66
CA ASN A 451 -1.17 1.28 -25.63
C ASN A 451 0.06 2.15 -25.94
N GLU A 452 -0.05 3.47 -25.89
CA GLU A 452 1.12 4.36 -25.99
C GLU A 452 2.07 4.15 -24.77
N ALA A 453 1.53 4.09 -23.55
CA ALA A 453 2.33 3.87 -22.34
C ALA A 453 2.98 2.48 -22.26
N LEU A 454 2.31 1.44 -22.78
CA LEU A 454 2.83 0.06 -22.81
C LEU A 454 3.89 -0.16 -23.91
N ALA A 455 4.01 0.77 -24.88
CA ALA A 455 4.96 0.68 -25.98
C ALA A 455 6.31 1.38 -25.69
N ASP A 456 6.37 2.22 -24.65
CA ASP A 456 7.55 2.98 -24.22
C ASP A 456 8.46 2.13 -23.31
#